data_b49058082d8fbf07b008c5d9edd89ae6
#
_entry.id   b49058082d8fbf07b008c5d9edd89ae6
#
_cell.length_a   1.000
_cell.length_b   1.000
_cell.length_c   1.000
_cell.angle_alpha   90.00
_cell.angle_beta   90.00
_cell.angle_gamma   90.00
#
_symmetry.space_group_name_H-M   'P 1'
#
loop_
_entity.id
_entity.type
_entity.pdbx_description
1 polymer ?
#
loop_
_entity_poly.entity_id
_entity_poly.type
_entity_poly.pdbx_seq_one_letter_code
_entity_poly.pdbx_strand_id
1 'polypeptide(L)'
;AYSYLIMEKEIFGRAVYLKSVGCNTVGLPGHPIAPSVNLFVKVTKGCNAHCPFCSNAGGHTPTSPFDVEKLVRIIHELKSQDIIVNRVNITGGEPSVVSPLVIRILEAVEKERFDDVHLHLNTNGITAQAQLLMQYPRWDSISMSLHHYDMKRLEELYGCAIQAEPFRLEGIDKQKVNFSCNLIKGYIDNREEVKKMLDFTLDAGIPRIGFVALMNVNDFCRNHFIDIEDIAFEEIPHVYFIRSKNRGRDCKCSNYLYNRNLKVLEIYMRNYANPKYCESSLVFDGEYLRQGFYENNIIY
;
A
#
# COMPACT_ATOMS: atom_id res chain seq x y z
N ALA A 1 5.47 -27.22 7.77
CA ALA A 1 5.60 -25.90 8.38
C ALA A 1 6.65 -25.12 7.63
N TYR A 2 6.27 -24.09 6.88
CA TYR A 2 7.24 -23.19 6.25
C TYR A 2 7.80 -22.30 7.37
N SER A 3 8.99 -22.62 7.85
CA SER A 3 9.74 -21.72 8.73
C SER A 3 10.19 -20.53 7.92
N TYR A 4 9.86 -19.31 8.39
CA TYR A 4 10.50 -18.10 7.84
C TYR A 4 11.99 -18.19 8.14
N LEU A 5 12.80 -18.27 7.12
CA LEU A 5 14.22 -18.06 7.29
C LEU A 5 14.41 -16.55 7.49
N ILE A 6 14.87 -16.19 8.68
CA ILE A 6 15.41 -14.86 8.94
C ILE A 6 16.88 -14.93 8.59
N MET A 7 17.29 -14.08 7.68
CA MET A 7 18.68 -14.00 7.20
C MET A 7 19.28 -12.70 7.67
N GLU A 8 20.46 -12.77 8.24
CA GLU A 8 21.27 -11.60 8.53
C GLU A 8 21.96 -11.13 7.24
N LYS A 9 21.85 -9.86 6.94
CA LYS A 9 22.53 -9.18 5.83
C LYS A 9 23.19 -7.93 6.35
N GLU A 10 24.29 -7.55 5.74
CA GLU A 10 24.95 -6.29 6.01
C GLU A 10 24.48 -5.26 4.98
N ILE A 11 23.94 -4.14 5.43
CA ILE A 11 23.49 -3.01 4.59
C ILE A 11 24.23 -1.77 5.09
N PHE A 12 25.08 -1.17 4.28
CA PHE A 12 25.94 -0.04 4.66
C PHE A 12 26.71 -0.27 5.98
N GLY A 13 27.27 -1.48 6.17
CA GLY A 13 28.01 -1.83 7.38
C GLY A 13 27.15 -2.11 8.62
N ARG A 14 25.84 -2.21 8.48
CA ARG A 14 24.93 -2.55 9.59
C ARG A 14 24.23 -3.88 9.36
N ALA A 15 24.20 -4.71 10.39
CA ALA A 15 23.47 -5.96 10.38
C ALA A 15 21.96 -5.67 10.36
N VAL A 16 21.26 -6.27 9.39
CA VAL A 16 19.81 -6.17 9.19
C VAL A 16 19.25 -7.58 9.05
N TYR A 17 18.14 -7.86 9.72
CA TYR A 17 17.51 -9.18 9.73
C TYR A 17 16.29 -9.19 8.80
N LEU A 18 16.40 -9.90 7.69
CA LEU A 18 15.39 -9.93 6.64
C LEU A 18 14.78 -11.31 6.49
N LYS A 19 13.49 -11.36 6.17
CA LYS A 19 12.79 -12.61 5.88
C LYS A 19 13.02 -13.00 4.41
N SER A 20 13.13 -14.30 4.14
CA SER A 20 13.18 -14.83 2.79
C SER A 20 11.82 -14.74 2.08
N VAL A 21 10.72 -14.81 2.85
CA VAL A 21 9.35 -14.78 2.33
C VAL A 21 8.42 -14.09 3.32
N GLY A 22 7.41 -13.41 2.81
CA GLY A 22 6.30 -12.89 3.58
C GLY A 22 4.99 -13.61 3.28
N CYS A 23 3.88 -13.14 3.83
CA CYS A 23 2.59 -13.79 3.64
C CYS A 23 2.07 -13.71 2.18
N ASN A 24 2.52 -12.75 1.38
CA ASN A 24 2.16 -12.66 -0.03
C ASN A 24 2.97 -13.61 -0.93
N THR A 25 4.17 -13.98 -0.51
CA THR A 25 5.13 -14.77 -1.29
C THR A 25 5.21 -16.22 -0.85
N VAL A 26 4.77 -16.54 0.37
CA VAL A 26 4.77 -17.92 0.90
C VAL A 26 3.96 -18.87 0.02
N GLY A 27 4.65 -19.90 -0.46
CA GLY A 27 4.05 -20.99 -1.24
C GLY A 27 3.73 -20.62 -2.69
N LEU A 28 4.28 -19.52 -3.21
CA LEU A 28 4.29 -19.26 -4.64
C LEU A 28 5.34 -20.17 -5.31
N PRO A 29 4.97 -20.96 -6.33
CA PRO A 29 5.92 -21.78 -7.06
C PRO A 29 7.03 -20.92 -7.68
N GLY A 30 8.27 -21.37 -7.57
CA GLY A 30 9.42 -20.67 -8.16
C GLY A 30 9.89 -19.41 -7.44
N HIS A 31 9.28 -19.03 -6.30
CA HIS A 31 9.79 -17.90 -5.51
C HIS A 31 11.14 -18.29 -4.88
N PRO A 32 12.22 -17.55 -5.13
CA PRO A 32 13.53 -17.88 -4.60
C PRO A 32 13.56 -17.77 -3.07
N ILE A 33 14.31 -18.66 -2.43
CA ILE A 33 14.61 -18.57 -1.00
C ILE A 33 15.78 -17.61 -0.85
N ALA A 34 15.49 -16.31 -0.91
CA ALA A 34 16.46 -15.25 -0.75
C ALA A 34 15.86 -14.14 0.14
N PRO A 35 16.66 -13.38 0.85
CA PRO A 35 16.17 -12.24 1.62
C PRO A 35 15.49 -11.26 0.67
N SER A 36 14.32 -10.77 1.07
CA SER A 36 13.53 -9.87 0.24
C SER A 36 12.91 -8.74 1.05
N VAL A 37 12.73 -7.60 0.41
CA VAL A 37 12.20 -6.39 1.04
C VAL A 37 11.17 -5.68 0.16
N ASN A 38 10.22 -5.02 0.81
CA ASN A 38 9.47 -3.91 0.24
C ASN A 38 10.14 -2.61 0.67
N LEU A 39 10.61 -1.81 -0.27
CA LEU A 39 11.21 -0.50 -0.01
C LEU A 39 10.14 0.59 -0.10
N PHE A 40 9.78 1.17 1.03
CA PHE A 40 8.86 2.31 1.10
C PHE A 40 9.65 3.61 0.99
N VAL A 41 9.32 4.42 0.01
CA VAL A 41 9.95 5.70 -0.28
C VAL A 41 8.97 6.81 0.08
N LYS A 42 9.17 7.42 1.24
CA LYS A 42 8.36 8.54 1.72
C LYS A 42 8.86 9.84 1.11
N VAL A 43 8.28 10.23 -0.02
CA VAL A 43 8.73 11.41 -0.78
C VAL A 43 8.38 12.74 -0.13
N THR A 44 7.41 12.74 0.78
CA THR A 44 6.98 13.94 1.51
C THR A 44 6.21 13.57 2.78
N LYS A 45 6.20 14.46 3.76
CA LYS A 45 5.26 14.42 4.89
C LYS A 45 3.99 15.23 4.61
N GLY A 46 4.01 16.12 3.60
CA GLY A 46 2.88 16.94 3.20
C GLY A 46 1.75 16.12 2.57
N CYS A 47 0.52 16.53 2.83
CA CYS A 47 -0.68 15.93 2.25
C CYS A 47 -1.72 17.03 1.99
N ASN A 48 -2.53 16.83 0.97
CA ASN A 48 -3.68 17.66 0.63
C ASN A 48 -4.97 17.24 1.35
N ALA A 49 -4.92 16.18 2.14
CA ALA A 49 -6.04 15.65 2.94
C ALA A 49 -5.71 15.64 4.44
N HIS A 50 -6.75 15.56 5.28
CA HIS A 50 -6.69 15.60 6.74
C HIS A 50 -7.40 14.40 7.38
N CYS A 51 -7.15 13.21 6.84
CA CYS A 51 -7.81 11.99 7.31
C CYS A 51 -7.60 11.76 8.81
N PRO A 52 -8.66 11.62 9.61
CA PRO A 52 -8.53 11.46 11.06
C PRO A 52 -7.89 10.12 11.47
N PHE A 53 -7.86 9.15 10.54
CA PHE A 53 -7.27 7.83 10.74
C PHE A 53 -5.86 7.70 10.15
N CYS A 54 -5.24 8.79 9.70
CA CYS A 54 -3.95 8.75 9.01
C CYS A 54 -2.82 8.25 9.91
N SER A 55 -2.14 7.18 9.48
CA SER A 55 -0.98 6.65 10.20
C SER A 55 0.28 7.51 10.07
N ASN A 56 0.33 8.37 9.06
CA ASN A 56 1.47 9.27 8.87
C ASN A 56 1.35 10.58 9.67
N ALA A 57 0.20 10.85 10.31
CA ALA A 57 -0.09 12.04 11.14
C ALA A 57 0.45 13.37 10.54
N GLY A 58 0.68 13.38 9.24
CA GLY A 58 1.65 14.26 8.61
C GLY A 58 1.17 15.66 8.37
N GLY A 59 -0.11 15.93 8.32
CA GLY A 59 -0.61 17.28 8.09
C GLY A 59 0.31 18.09 7.15
N HIS A 60 0.21 19.36 7.12
CA HIS A 60 0.94 20.28 6.23
C HIS A 60 2.41 20.52 6.63
N THR A 61 3.14 19.48 7.04
CA THR A 61 4.58 19.63 7.33
C THR A 61 5.34 19.93 6.05
N PRO A 62 6.20 20.95 6.00
CA PRO A 62 7.03 21.21 4.83
C PRO A 62 7.82 19.96 4.43
N THR A 63 8.00 19.79 3.12
CA THR A 63 8.83 18.72 2.58
C THR A 63 10.27 18.90 3.03
N SER A 64 10.85 17.85 3.61
CA SER A 64 12.30 17.81 3.84
C SER A 64 13.03 17.66 2.50
N PRO A 65 14.28 18.10 2.38
CA PRO A 65 15.11 17.79 1.23
C PRO A 65 15.10 16.27 1.00
N PHE A 66 14.93 15.86 -0.27
CA PHE A 66 14.94 14.45 -0.64
C PHE A 66 16.14 14.15 -1.52
N ASP A 67 17.01 13.24 -1.09
CA ASP A 67 18.20 12.82 -1.82
C ASP A 67 17.88 11.64 -2.75
N VAL A 68 17.66 11.94 -4.03
CA VAL A 68 17.37 10.94 -5.08
C VAL A 68 18.59 10.05 -5.35
N GLU A 69 19.79 10.60 -5.31
CA GLU A 69 21.02 9.82 -5.54
C GLU A 69 21.24 8.82 -4.40
N LYS A 70 20.91 9.20 -3.18
CA LYS A 70 20.95 8.29 -2.03
C LYS A 70 19.97 7.12 -2.20
N LEU A 71 18.77 7.38 -2.72
CA LEU A 71 17.83 6.30 -3.04
C LEU A 71 18.40 5.31 -4.05
N VAL A 72 19.02 5.81 -5.11
CA VAL A 72 19.69 4.97 -6.12
C VAL A 72 20.80 4.13 -5.48
N ARG A 73 21.64 4.74 -4.64
CA ARG A 73 22.68 4.01 -3.90
C ARG A 73 22.11 2.92 -3.00
N ILE A 74 20.97 3.18 -2.34
CA ILE A 74 20.27 2.19 -1.50
C ILE A 74 19.85 0.98 -2.34
N ILE A 75 19.25 1.19 -3.51
CA ILE A 75 18.83 0.08 -4.38
C ILE A 75 20.04 -0.71 -4.88
N HIS A 76 21.13 -0.06 -5.26
CA HIS A 76 22.36 -0.73 -5.62
C HIS A 76 22.93 -1.55 -4.49
N GLU A 77 22.98 -1.00 -3.27
CA GLU A 77 23.46 -1.72 -2.08
C GLU A 77 22.62 -2.97 -1.83
N LEU A 78 21.30 -2.87 -1.82
CA LEU A 78 20.41 -4.02 -1.63
C LEU A 78 20.69 -5.11 -2.67
N LYS A 79 20.82 -4.74 -3.93
CA LYS A 79 21.13 -5.70 -5.01
C LYS A 79 22.53 -6.32 -4.87
N SER A 80 23.52 -5.54 -4.46
CA SER A 80 24.90 -6.04 -4.24
C SER A 80 25.00 -7.07 -3.12
N GLN A 81 24.05 -7.03 -2.18
CA GLN A 81 23.91 -7.97 -1.07
C GLN A 81 22.99 -9.16 -1.40
N ASP A 82 22.62 -9.36 -2.67
CA ASP A 82 21.67 -10.38 -3.10
C ASP A 82 20.31 -10.30 -2.37
N ILE A 83 19.86 -9.08 -2.07
CA ILE A 83 18.55 -8.82 -1.49
C ILE A 83 17.57 -8.51 -2.61
N ILE A 84 16.47 -9.26 -2.66
CA ILE A 84 15.40 -9.04 -3.64
C ILE A 84 14.59 -7.82 -3.22
N VAL A 85 14.55 -6.79 -4.05
CA VAL A 85 13.65 -5.65 -3.90
C VAL A 85 12.33 -6.02 -4.58
N ASN A 86 11.37 -6.55 -3.82
CA ASN A 86 10.08 -6.97 -4.36
C ASN A 86 9.29 -5.81 -4.95
N ARG A 87 9.38 -4.64 -4.31
CA ARG A 87 8.62 -3.47 -4.68
C ARG A 87 9.27 -2.21 -4.12
N VAL A 88 9.31 -1.16 -4.92
CA VAL A 88 9.56 0.22 -4.48
C VAL A 88 8.21 0.93 -4.41
N ASN A 89 7.78 1.24 -3.20
CA ASN A 89 6.49 1.87 -2.93
C ASN A 89 6.70 3.38 -2.76
N ILE A 90 6.31 4.15 -3.74
CA ILE A 90 6.29 5.62 -3.64
C ILE A 90 5.06 6.02 -2.80
N THR A 91 5.33 6.65 -1.67
CA THR A 91 4.34 7.01 -0.65
C THR A 91 4.77 8.28 0.09
N GLY A 92 4.13 8.59 1.20
CA GLY A 92 4.44 9.75 2.05
C GLY A 92 3.20 10.24 2.75
N GLY A 93 2.97 11.55 2.75
CA GLY A 93 1.67 12.14 2.93
C GLY A 93 0.86 11.89 1.66
N GLU A 94 0.97 12.76 0.66
CA GLU A 94 0.44 12.51 -0.69
C GLU A 94 1.53 12.79 -1.73
N PRO A 95 1.99 11.78 -2.49
CA PRO A 95 3.08 11.95 -3.46
C PRO A 95 2.79 12.99 -4.55
N SER A 96 1.53 13.18 -4.93
CA SER A 96 1.17 14.14 -5.98
C SER A 96 1.46 15.60 -5.61
N VAL A 97 1.59 15.95 -4.33
CA VAL A 97 1.96 17.31 -3.92
C VAL A 97 3.42 17.65 -4.25
N VAL A 98 4.23 16.62 -4.54
CA VAL A 98 5.63 16.74 -4.97
C VAL A 98 5.88 15.98 -6.28
N SER A 99 4.91 15.97 -7.20
CA SER A 99 4.99 15.24 -8.47
C SER A 99 6.31 15.41 -9.23
N PRO A 100 6.92 16.62 -9.33
CA PRO A 100 8.22 16.77 -9.99
C PRO A 100 9.34 15.93 -9.34
N LEU A 101 9.34 15.79 -8.01
CA LEU A 101 10.28 14.92 -7.31
C LEU A 101 10.00 13.46 -7.62
N VAL A 102 8.74 13.05 -7.61
CA VAL A 102 8.36 11.67 -7.93
C VAL A 102 8.82 11.30 -9.35
N ILE A 103 8.59 12.17 -10.33
CA ILE A 103 9.03 11.94 -11.71
C ILE A 103 10.56 11.80 -11.78
N ARG A 104 11.32 12.67 -11.11
CA ARG A 104 12.78 12.54 -11.02
C ARG A 104 13.24 11.21 -10.42
N ILE A 105 12.53 10.70 -9.41
CA ILE A 105 12.80 9.37 -8.84
C ILE A 105 12.59 8.28 -9.88
N LEU A 106 11.46 8.31 -10.60
CA LEU A 106 11.16 7.33 -11.63
C LEU A 106 12.19 7.34 -12.75
N GLU A 107 12.58 8.54 -13.23
CA GLU A 107 13.63 8.71 -14.23
C GLU A 107 14.99 8.19 -13.75
N ALA A 108 15.35 8.44 -12.48
CA ALA A 108 16.59 7.94 -11.90
C ALA A 108 16.62 6.41 -11.83
N VAL A 109 15.53 5.79 -11.39
CA VAL A 109 15.39 4.32 -11.35
C VAL A 109 15.45 3.71 -12.76
N GLU A 110 14.79 4.34 -13.73
CA GLU A 110 14.80 3.89 -15.13
C GLU A 110 16.20 4.00 -15.75
N LYS A 111 16.92 5.11 -15.52
CA LYS A 111 18.28 5.33 -16.01
C LYS A 111 19.25 4.24 -15.54
N GLU A 112 19.10 3.76 -14.31
CA GLU A 112 19.91 2.68 -13.74
C GLU A 112 19.53 1.30 -14.25
N ARG A 113 18.47 1.18 -15.09
CA ARG A 113 17.97 -0.07 -15.66
C ARG A 113 17.64 -1.13 -14.60
N PHE A 114 17.00 -0.71 -13.52
CA PHE A 114 16.44 -1.64 -12.53
C PHE A 114 15.13 -2.26 -13.06
N ASP A 115 15.22 -3.01 -14.16
CA ASP A 115 14.06 -3.55 -14.89
C ASP A 115 13.27 -4.58 -14.07
N ASP A 116 13.91 -5.17 -13.06
CA ASP A 116 13.33 -6.12 -12.11
C ASP A 116 12.65 -5.45 -10.90
N VAL A 117 12.74 -4.12 -10.78
CA VAL A 117 12.15 -3.37 -9.67
C VAL A 117 10.70 -2.99 -10.01
N HIS A 118 9.75 -3.53 -9.25
CA HIS A 118 8.34 -3.19 -9.36
C HIS A 118 8.06 -1.82 -8.73
N LEU A 119 7.67 -0.83 -9.54
CA LEU A 119 7.34 0.52 -9.09
C LEU A 119 5.85 0.64 -8.75
N HIS A 120 5.56 1.01 -7.53
CA HIS A 120 4.21 1.13 -6.99
C HIS A 120 3.93 2.52 -6.45
N LEU A 121 2.79 3.10 -6.81
CA LEU A 121 2.31 4.37 -6.28
C LEU A 121 1.20 4.15 -5.26
N ASN A 122 1.30 4.80 -4.10
CA ASN A 122 0.18 4.99 -3.17
C ASN A 122 -0.28 6.45 -3.24
N THR A 123 -1.54 6.69 -3.54
CA THR A 123 -2.10 8.04 -3.68
C THR A 123 -3.56 8.09 -3.22
N ASN A 124 -4.03 9.26 -2.81
CA ASN A 124 -5.46 9.48 -2.55
C ASN A 124 -6.25 9.78 -3.84
N GLY A 125 -5.59 10.18 -4.92
CA GLY A 125 -6.22 10.38 -6.23
C GLY A 125 -7.21 11.55 -6.35
N ILE A 126 -7.36 12.41 -5.33
CA ILE A 126 -8.45 13.41 -5.23
C ILE A 126 -8.18 14.74 -5.91
N THR A 127 -7.05 14.89 -6.60
CA THR A 127 -6.70 16.10 -7.36
C THR A 127 -6.38 15.76 -8.80
N ALA A 128 -6.53 16.73 -9.70
CA ALA A 128 -6.11 16.59 -11.09
C ALA A 128 -4.60 16.24 -11.20
N GLN A 129 -3.77 16.82 -10.33
CA GLN A 129 -2.35 16.53 -10.28
C GLN A 129 -2.05 15.07 -9.87
N ALA A 130 -2.82 14.52 -8.92
CA ALA A 130 -2.70 13.10 -8.56
C ALA A 130 -3.06 12.20 -9.75
N GLN A 131 -4.13 12.53 -10.48
CA GLN A 131 -4.53 11.78 -11.66
C GLN A 131 -3.51 11.86 -12.80
N LEU A 132 -2.90 13.03 -13.02
CA LEU A 132 -1.79 13.17 -13.97
C LEU A 132 -0.58 12.32 -13.57
N LEU A 133 -0.24 12.28 -12.29
CA LEU A 133 0.83 11.42 -11.80
C LEU A 133 0.52 9.93 -12.01
N MET A 134 -0.74 9.52 -11.82
CA MET A 134 -1.18 8.14 -12.06
C MET A 134 -1.09 7.73 -13.54
N GLN A 135 -1.15 8.67 -14.48
CA GLN A 135 -1.02 8.43 -15.92
C GLN A 135 0.44 8.16 -16.35
N TYR A 136 1.42 8.41 -15.48
CA TYR A 136 2.81 8.20 -15.84
C TYR A 136 3.06 6.72 -16.19
N PRO A 137 3.64 6.41 -17.36
CA PRO A 137 3.61 5.05 -17.92
C PRO A 137 4.46 4.03 -17.14
N ARG A 138 5.41 4.51 -16.34
CA ARG A 138 6.37 3.64 -15.64
C ARG A 138 5.79 2.93 -14.40
N TRP A 139 4.60 3.28 -13.96
CA TRP A 139 3.97 2.55 -12.86
C TRP A 139 3.65 1.11 -13.26
N ASP A 140 4.05 0.14 -12.44
CA ASP A 140 3.66 -1.26 -12.56
C ASP A 140 2.33 -1.53 -11.82
N SER A 141 2.08 -0.80 -10.74
CA SER A 141 0.80 -0.83 -10.03
C SER A 141 0.56 0.45 -9.23
N ILE A 142 -0.71 0.73 -8.96
CA ILE A 142 -1.18 1.92 -8.23
C ILE A 142 -2.20 1.49 -7.19
N SER A 143 -1.98 1.85 -5.94
CA SER A 143 -2.98 1.78 -4.87
C SER A 143 -3.60 3.15 -4.67
N MET A 144 -4.88 3.27 -4.97
CA MET A 144 -5.63 4.48 -4.71
C MET A 144 -6.46 4.31 -3.45
N SER A 145 -6.22 5.16 -2.46
CA SER A 145 -7.02 5.19 -1.24
C SER A 145 -8.43 5.67 -1.59
N LEU A 146 -9.44 4.83 -1.35
CA LEU A 146 -10.84 5.16 -1.59
C LEU A 146 -11.68 4.53 -0.48
N HIS A 147 -12.00 5.32 0.53
CA HIS A 147 -12.57 4.81 1.79
C HIS A 147 -14.10 4.83 1.82
N HIS A 148 -14.74 5.32 0.76
CA HIS A 148 -16.19 5.29 0.59
C HIS A 148 -16.59 5.47 -0.88
N TYR A 149 -17.73 4.90 -1.30
CA TYR A 149 -18.31 5.07 -2.64
C TYR A 149 -19.14 6.36 -2.77
N ASP A 150 -19.64 6.90 -1.68
CA ASP A 150 -20.35 8.20 -1.64
C ASP A 150 -19.38 9.34 -1.46
N MET A 151 -19.44 10.35 -2.35
CA MET A 151 -18.51 11.46 -2.39
C MET A 151 -18.53 12.34 -1.14
N LYS A 152 -19.70 12.58 -0.55
CA LYS A 152 -19.81 13.41 0.67
C LYS A 152 -19.17 12.69 1.86
N ARG A 153 -19.43 11.39 2.00
CA ARG A 153 -18.82 10.57 3.03
C ARG A 153 -17.31 10.47 2.85
N LEU A 154 -16.86 10.42 1.60
CA LEU A 154 -15.45 10.42 1.28
C LEU A 154 -14.78 11.75 1.63
N GLU A 155 -15.41 12.89 1.34
CA GLU A 155 -14.96 14.23 1.76
C GLU A 155 -14.88 14.36 3.29
N GLU A 156 -15.86 13.83 4.03
CA GLU A 156 -15.80 13.76 5.49
C GLU A 156 -14.54 13.00 5.97
N LEU A 157 -14.26 11.84 5.36
CA LEU A 157 -13.12 11.00 5.72
C LEU A 157 -11.78 11.61 5.33
N TYR A 158 -11.72 12.35 4.22
CA TYR A 158 -10.51 13.07 3.83
C TYR A 158 -10.33 14.40 4.57
N GLY A 159 -11.38 14.93 5.19
CA GLY A 159 -11.37 16.23 5.84
C GLY A 159 -11.09 17.39 4.89
N CYS A 160 -11.42 17.22 3.61
CA CYS A 160 -11.26 18.24 2.56
C CYS A 160 -12.20 17.98 1.39
N ALA A 161 -12.45 19.01 0.59
CA ALA A 161 -13.20 18.89 -0.66
C ALA A 161 -12.38 18.10 -1.70
N ILE A 162 -13.07 17.24 -2.46
CA ILE A 162 -12.48 16.49 -3.55
C ILE A 162 -12.49 17.33 -4.82
N GLN A 163 -11.31 17.61 -5.38
CA GLN A 163 -11.14 18.47 -6.55
C GLN A 163 -11.32 17.73 -7.88
N ALA A 164 -11.05 16.44 -7.90
CA ALA A 164 -11.24 15.58 -9.06
C ALA A 164 -11.89 14.27 -8.61
N GLU A 165 -12.90 13.81 -9.35
CA GLU A 165 -13.56 12.55 -9.05
C GLU A 165 -12.56 11.40 -9.12
N PRO A 166 -12.20 10.78 -7.98
CA PRO A 166 -11.07 9.85 -7.93
C PRO A 166 -11.32 8.53 -8.69
N PHE A 167 -12.56 8.26 -9.07
CA PHE A 167 -12.94 7.03 -9.76
C PHE A 167 -13.10 7.17 -11.28
N ARG A 168 -13.02 8.37 -11.88
CA ARG A 168 -13.10 8.52 -13.34
C ARG A 168 -11.92 7.88 -14.04
N LEU A 169 -10.71 8.10 -13.56
CA LEU A 169 -9.46 7.47 -14.01
C LEU A 169 -9.26 7.54 -15.53
N GLU A 170 -9.59 8.68 -16.13
CA GLU A 170 -9.41 8.90 -17.57
C GLU A 170 -7.92 8.85 -17.94
N GLY A 171 -7.59 8.11 -19.00
CA GLY A 171 -6.20 7.95 -19.45
C GLY A 171 -5.32 7.08 -18.55
N ILE A 172 -5.88 6.45 -17.51
CA ILE A 172 -5.16 5.56 -16.62
C ILE A 172 -5.48 4.11 -16.97
N ASP A 173 -4.45 3.26 -17.05
CA ASP A 173 -4.64 1.82 -17.19
C ASP A 173 -5.23 1.24 -15.89
N LYS A 174 -6.54 1.03 -15.90
CA LYS A 174 -7.28 0.52 -14.74
C LYS A 174 -6.81 -0.86 -14.26
N GLN A 175 -6.18 -1.66 -15.13
CA GLN A 175 -5.65 -2.96 -14.76
C GLN A 175 -4.48 -2.87 -13.76
N LYS A 176 -3.81 -1.73 -13.73
CA LYS A 176 -2.73 -1.42 -12.79
C LYS A 176 -3.24 -0.85 -11.45
N VAL A 177 -4.52 -0.47 -11.38
CA VAL A 177 -5.10 0.21 -10.20
C VAL A 177 -5.78 -0.80 -9.28
N ASN A 178 -5.59 -0.63 -8.00
CA ASN A 178 -6.43 -1.22 -6.96
C ASN A 178 -6.96 -0.12 -6.02
N PHE A 179 -8.18 -0.27 -5.55
CA PHE A 179 -8.69 0.55 -4.46
C PHE A 179 -8.25 -0.01 -3.11
N SER A 180 -7.94 0.87 -2.18
CA SER A 180 -7.66 0.54 -0.78
C SER A 180 -8.68 1.24 0.11
N CYS A 181 -9.51 0.46 0.79
CA CYS A 181 -10.61 0.94 1.62
C CYS A 181 -10.38 0.54 3.08
N ASN A 182 -10.29 1.52 3.97
CA ASN A 182 -10.28 1.24 5.40
C ASN A 182 -11.70 0.88 5.86
N LEU A 183 -11.82 -0.16 6.67
CA LEU A 183 -13.04 -0.48 7.40
C LEU A 183 -13.15 0.48 8.59
N ILE A 184 -14.18 1.32 8.59
CA ILE A 184 -14.35 2.40 9.57
C ILE A 184 -15.79 2.37 10.07
N LYS A 185 -15.97 2.23 11.39
CA LYS A 185 -17.28 2.23 12.02
C LYS A 185 -18.07 3.52 11.71
N GLY A 186 -19.29 3.34 11.25
CA GLY A 186 -20.14 4.43 10.77
C GLY A 186 -19.97 4.77 9.29
N TYR A 187 -19.09 4.08 8.57
CA TYR A 187 -18.85 4.22 7.13
C TYR A 187 -18.95 2.85 6.43
N ILE A 188 -17.84 2.29 5.96
CA ILE A 188 -17.83 0.92 5.43
C ILE A 188 -17.57 -0.02 6.60
N ASP A 189 -18.63 -0.47 7.27
CA ASP A 189 -18.55 -1.15 8.55
C ASP A 189 -19.41 -2.41 8.68
N ASN A 190 -20.13 -2.77 7.65
CA ASN A 190 -20.99 -3.94 7.63
C ASN A 190 -21.06 -4.55 6.22
N ARG A 191 -21.68 -5.72 6.11
CA ARG A 191 -21.78 -6.47 4.84
C ARG A 191 -22.50 -5.71 3.73
N GLU A 192 -23.53 -4.95 4.06
CA GLU A 192 -24.29 -4.18 3.07
C GLU A 192 -23.41 -3.06 2.48
N GLU A 193 -22.73 -2.30 3.33
CA GLU A 193 -21.84 -1.22 2.90
C GLU A 193 -20.64 -1.78 2.13
N VAL A 194 -20.06 -2.90 2.58
CA VAL A 194 -19.00 -3.59 1.85
C VAL A 194 -19.50 -4.02 0.48
N LYS A 195 -20.69 -4.60 0.37
CA LYS A 195 -21.26 -5.01 -0.92
C LYS A 195 -21.42 -3.82 -1.86
N LYS A 196 -21.94 -2.69 -1.38
CA LYS A 196 -22.05 -1.45 -2.18
C LYS A 196 -20.68 -0.98 -2.68
N MET A 197 -19.64 -1.07 -1.83
CA MET A 197 -18.27 -0.74 -2.23
C MET A 197 -17.71 -1.70 -3.27
N LEU A 198 -18.05 -3.01 -3.19
CA LEU A 198 -17.67 -4.00 -4.20
C LEU A 198 -18.36 -3.69 -5.54
N ASP A 199 -19.66 -3.42 -5.52
CA ASP A 199 -20.44 -3.05 -6.72
C ASP A 199 -19.86 -1.80 -7.38
N PHE A 200 -19.60 -0.77 -6.59
CA PHE A 200 -18.99 0.47 -7.06
C PHE A 200 -17.62 0.25 -7.70
N THR A 201 -16.76 -0.54 -7.07
CA THR A 201 -15.43 -0.85 -7.59
C THR A 201 -15.50 -1.59 -8.92
N LEU A 202 -16.41 -2.57 -9.01
CA LEU A 202 -16.62 -3.35 -10.22
C LEU A 202 -17.17 -2.48 -11.37
N ASP A 203 -18.10 -1.56 -11.08
CA ASP A 203 -18.66 -0.62 -12.04
C ASP A 203 -17.65 0.41 -12.53
N ALA A 204 -16.72 0.83 -11.66
CA ALA A 204 -15.58 1.65 -12.04
C ALA A 204 -14.57 0.93 -12.97
N GLY A 205 -14.71 -0.40 -13.13
CA GLY A 205 -13.81 -1.22 -13.96
C GLY A 205 -12.46 -1.49 -13.30
N ILE A 206 -12.38 -1.41 -11.98
CA ILE A 206 -11.17 -1.68 -11.19
C ILE A 206 -11.14 -3.19 -10.86
N PRO A 207 -10.04 -3.89 -11.13
CA PRO A 207 -9.98 -5.34 -10.98
C PRO A 207 -9.78 -5.82 -9.53
N ARG A 208 -9.40 -4.92 -8.62
CA ARG A 208 -9.02 -5.30 -7.25
C ARG A 208 -9.39 -4.25 -6.24
N ILE A 209 -9.79 -4.68 -5.04
CA ILE A 209 -9.98 -3.84 -3.87
C ILE A 209 -9.38 -4.50 -2.63
N GLY A 210 -8.70 -3.71 -1.80
CA GLY A 210 -8.24 -4.13 -0.48
C GLY A 210 -9.10 -3.50 0.61
N PHE A 211 -9.60 -4.31 1.54
CA PHE A 211 -10.17 -3.82 2.79
C PHE A 211 -9.14 -3.96 3.90
N VAL A 212 -8.94 -2.87 4.63
CA VAL A 212 -7.89 -2.77 5.65
C VAL A 212 -8.50 -2.38 6.99
N ALA A 213 -8.22 -3.15 8.04
CA ALA A 213 -8.57 -2.75 9.39
C ALA A 213 -7.75 -1.54 9.83
N LEU A 214 -8.35 -0.64 10.61
CA LEU A 214 -7.65 0.51 11.16
C LEU A 214 -6.49 0.08 12.06
N MET A 215 -5.36 0.75 11.93
CA MET A 215 -4.25 0.61 12.87
C MET A 215 -4.52 1.47 14.10
N ASN A 216 -4.11 1.00 15.27
CA ASN A 216 -4.26 1.71 16.54
C ASN A 216 -3.26 2.87 16.67
N VAL A 217 -3.44 3.94 15.91
CA VAL A 217 -2.52 5.08 15.89
C VAL A 217 -3.02 6.29 16.69
N ASN A 218 -4.33 6.41 16.92
CA ASN A 218 -4.93 7.51 17.66
C ASN A 218 -6.33 7.15 18.19
N ASP A 219 -6.98 8.11 18.90
CA ASP A 219 -8.32 7.90 19.47
C ASP A 219 -9.39 7.66 18.42
N PHE A 220 -9.34 8.34 17.28
CA PHE A 220 -10.28 8.10 16.19
C PHE A 220 -10.22 6.63 15.74
N CYS A 221 -9.01 6.12 15.51
CA CYS A 221 -8.82 4.73 15.08
C CYS A 221 -9.34 3.72 16.12
N ARG A 222 -9.11 3.98 17.41
CA ARG A 222 -9.63 3.13 18.49
C ARG A 222 -11.15 3.13 18.56
N ASN A 223 -11.77 4.29 18.44
CA ASN A 223 -13.22 4.47 18.58
C ASN A 223 -14.01 3.97 17.34
N HIS A 224 -13.36 3.94 16.17
CA HIS A 224 -13.98 3.53 14.91
C HIS A 224 -13.42 2.21 14.36
N PHE A 225 -12.68 1.47 15.18
CA PHE A 225 -12.15 0.16 14.81
C PHE A 225 -13.26 -0.87 14.61
N ILE A 226 -13.08 -1.71 13.59
CA ILE A 226 -13.92 -2.88 13.31
C ILE A 226 -12.99 -4.06 13.09
N ASP A 227 -13.30 -5.17 13.75
CA ASP A 227 -12.62 -6.41 13.44
C ASP A 227 -13.03 -6.90 12.04
N ILE A 228 -12.08 -7.32 11.25
CA ILE A 228 -12.31 -7.88 9.91
C ILE A 228 -13.29 -9.06 9.97
N GLU A 229 -13.21 -9.89 11.02
CA GLU A 229 -14.07 -11.05 11.19
C GLU A 229 -15.53 -10.68 11.40
N ASP A 230 -15.84 -9.48 11.94
CA ASP A 230 -17.21 -9.01 12.15
C ASP A 230 -17.96 -8.72 10.83
N ILE A 231 -17.23 -8.53 9.74
CA ILE A 231 -17.82 -8.33 8.40
C ILE A 231 -18.39 -9.63 7.83
N ALA A 232 -17.80 -10.79 8.16
CA ALA A 232 -18.21 -12.10 7.64
C ALA A 232 -18.36 -12.09 6.11
N PHE A 233 -17.25 -11.84 5.39
CA PHE A 233 -17.24 -11.66 3.92
C PHE A 233 -17.85 -12.85 3.17
N GLU A 234 -17.72 -14.06 3.70
CA GLU A 234 -18.29 -15.29 3.14
C GLU A 234 -19.82 -15.29 3.07
N GLU A 235 -20.47 -14.46 3.88
CA GLU A 235 -21.92 -14.31 3.89
C GLU A 235 -22.43 -13.26 2.89
N ILE A 236 -21.53 -12.50 2.24
CA ILE A 236 -21.91 -11.54 1.20
C ILE A 236 -22.23 -12.35 -0.08
N PRO A 237 -23.43 -12.15 -0.70
CA PRO A 237 -23.80 -12.85 -1.92
C PRO A 237 -22.75 -12.69 -3.03
N HIS A 238 -22.40 -13.81 -3.65
CA HIS A 238 -21.41 -13.89 -4.74
C HIS A 238 -19.97 -13.55 -4.36
N VAL A 239 -19.65 -13.52 -3.07
CA VAL A 239 -18.27 -13.48 -2.57
C VAL A 239 -17.82 -14.90 -2.26
N TYR A 240 -16.67 -15.28 -2.81
CA TYR A 240 -16.11 -16.61 -2.70
C TYR A 240 -14.71 -16.55 -2.11
N PHE A 241 -14.47 -17.36 -1.09
CA PHE A 241 -13.16 -17.51 -0.48
C PHE A 241 -12.16 -18.13 -1.47
N ILE A 242 -10.97 -17.54 -1.60
CA ILE A 242 -9.87 -18.11 -2.38
C ILE A 242 -8.87 -18.80 -1.45
N ARG A 243 -8.32 -18.02 -0.52
CA ARG A 243 -7.31 -18.49 0.42
C ARG A 243 -7.21 -17.63 1.65
N SER A 244 -6.91 -18.24 2.79
CA SER A 244 -6.46 -17.53 3.97
C SER A 244 -4.96 -17.26 3.87
N LYS A 245 -4.55 -16.08 4.21
CA LYS A 245 -3.15 -15.75 4.48
C LYS A 245 -2.72 -16.28 5.85
N ASN A 246 -3.69 -16.62 6.66
CA ASN A 246 -3.50 -17.00 8.05
C ASN A 246 -2.68 -18.29 8.21
N ARG A 247 -2.98 -19.37 7.47
CA ARG A 247 -2.26 -20.68 7.53
C ARG A 247 -1.81 -21.08 8.95
N GLY A 248 -2.68 -20.91 9.94
CA GLY A 248 -2.37 -21.19 11.34
C GLY A 248 -1.56 -20.10 12.07
N ARG A 249 -1.57 -18.87 11.56
CA ARG A 249 -0.94 -17.70 12.17
C ARG A 249 -2.02 -16.77 12.74
N ASP A 250 -1.63 -15.84 13.61
CA ASP A 250 -2.53 -14.89 14.25
C ASP A 250 -3.00 -13.75 13.30
N CYS A 251 -2.53 -13.69 12.05
CA CYS A 251 -2.98 -12.69 11.11
C CYS A 251 -4.33 -13.11 10.52
N LYS A 252 -5.28 -12.19 10.50
CA LYS A 252 -6.65 -12.38 9.97
C LYS A 252 -6.76 -11.99 8.48
N CYS A 253 -5.65 -12.03 7.74
CA CYS A 253 -5.62 -11.67 6.33
C CYS A 253 -6.14 -12.82 5.46
N SER A 254 -7.02 -12.48 4.49
CA SER A 254 -7.62 -13.43 3.55
C SER A 254 -7.83 -12.80 2.18
N ASN A 255 -8.06 -13.62 1.17
CA ASN A 255 -8.40 -13.19 -0.17
C ASN A 255 -9.70 -13.84 -0.61
N TYR A 256 -10.52 -13.09 -1.35
CA TYR A 256 -11.80 -13.51 -1.89
C TYR A 256 -11.94 -13.06 -3.35
N LEU A 257 -12.92 -13.62 -4.04
CA LEU A 257 -13.42 -13.12 -5.32
C LEU A 257 -14.87 -12.69 -5.16
N TYR A 258 -15.24 -11.59 -5.79
CA TYR A 258 -16.61 -11.18 -5.97
C TYR A 258 -16.98 -11.29 -7.45
N ASN A 259 -18.09 -11.97 -7.76
CA ASN A 259 -18.55 -12.16 -9.13
C ASN A 259 -19.94 -11.51 -9.28
N ARG A 260 -20.08 -10.65 -10.29
CA ARG A 260 -21.37 -10.09 -10.68
C ARG A 260 -21.42 -9.96 -12.20
N ASN A 261 -22.42 -10.58 -12.84
CA ASN A 261 -22.64 -10.51 -14.29
C ASN A 261 -21.39 -10.86 -15.11
N LEU A 262 -20.73 -11.96 -14.77
CA LEU A 262 -19.48 -12.45 -15.41
C LEU A 262 -18.28 -11.52 -15.24
N LYS A 263 -18.38 -10.46 -14.47
CA LYS A 263 -17.24 -9.64 -14.07
C LYS A 263 -16.74 -10.11 -12.72
N VAL A 264 -15.41 -10.18 -12.58
CA VAL A 264 -14.74 -10.66 -11.37
C VAL A 264 -13.91 -9.54 -10.75
N LEU A 265 -14.06 -9.38 -9.44
CA LEU A 265 -13.28 -8.46 -8.62
C LEU A 265 -12.50 -9.26 -7.58
N GLU A 266 -11.19 -9.04 -7.52
CA GLU A 266 -10.35 -9.63 -6.48
C GLU A 266 -10.40 -8.79 -5.21
N ILE A 267 -10.59 -9.44 -4.05
CA ILE A 267 -10.69 -8.80 -2.75
C ILE A 267 -9.51 -9.23 -1.88
N TYR A 268 -8.81 -8.27 -1.32
CA TYR A 268 -7.82 -8.50 -0.26
C TYR A 268 -8.36 -8.02 1.06
N MET A 269 -8.22 -8.82 2.10
CA MET A 269 -8.43 -8.38 3.46
C MET A 269 -7.10 -8.35 4.20
N ARG A 270 -6.78 -7.23 4.80
CA ARG A 270 -5.51 -7.02 5.49
C ARG A 270 -5.73 -6.47 6.88
N ASN A 271 -5.08 -7.15 7.82
CA ASN A 271 -4.99 -6.70 9.20
C ASN A 271 -3.50 -6.54 9.55
N TYR A 272 -3.04 -5.32 9.68
CA TYR A 272 -1.65 -5.01 10.01
C TYR A 272 -1.37 -4.99 11.52
N ALA A 273 -2.33 -5.37 12.36
CA ALA A 273 -2.15 -5.41 13.80
C ALA A 273 -1.03 -6.40 14.25
N ASN A 274 -0.75 -7.41 13.42
CA ASN A 274 0.35 -8.34 13.66
C ASN A 274 1.27 -8.46 12.44
N PRO A 275 2.23 -7.51 12.26
CA PRO A 275 3.12 -7.49 11.09
C PRO A 275 4.19 -8.58 11.09
N LYS A 276 4.25 -9.43 12.14
CA LYS A 276 5.24 -10.51 12.28
C LYS A 276 5.36 -11.41 11.05
N TYR A 277 4.26 -11.60 10.34
CA TYR A 277 4.20 -12.48 9.16
C TYR A 277 4.22 -11.74 7.82
N CYS A 278 4.29 -10.41 7.84
CA CYS A 278 4.41 -9.63 6.63
C CYS A 278 5.82 -9.70 6.04
N GLU A 279 5.99 -9.29 4.78
CA GLU A 279 7.30 -9.09 4.15
C GLU A 279 8.14 -8.12 4.97
N SER A 280 9.47 -8.25 4.86
CA SER A 280 10.37 -7.28 5.45
C SER A 280 10.22 -5.93 4.75
N SER A 281 10.21 -4.86 5.53
CA SER A 281 10.07 -3.51 5.04
C SER A 281 11.29 -2.67 5.39
N LEU A 282 11.77 -1.91 4.41
CA LEU A 282 12.70 -0.81 4.61
C LEU A 282 11.99 0.49 4.26
N VAL A 283 12.31 1.56 4.96
CA VAL A 283 11.68 2.88 4.77
C VAL A 283 12.78 3.91 4.53
N PHE A 284 12.71 4.63 3.42
CA PHE A 284 13.56 5.76 3.09
C PHE A 284 12.71 7.03 3.01
N ASP A 285 13.07 8.06 3.76
CA ASP A 285 12.33 9.33 3.83
C ASP A 285 13.01 10.51 3.13
N GLY A 286 14.05 10.21 2.34
CA GLY A 286 14.87 11.21 1.66
C GLY A 286 16.16 11.53 2.39
N GLU A 287 16.24 11.24 3.66
CA GLU A 287 17.42 11.47 4.50
C GLU A 287 17.93 10.15 5.10
N TYR A 288 17.06 9.37 5.73
CA TYR A 288 17.44 8.14 6.45
C TYR A 288 16.78 6.89 5.87
N LEU A 289 17.57 5.82 5.79
CA LEU A 289 17.07 4.47 5.56
C LEU A 289 16.85 3.78 6.91
N ARG A 290 15.67 3.21 7.13
CA ARG A 290 15.26 2.54 8.37
C ARG A 290 14.79 1.12 8.10
N GLN A 291 14.98 0.25 9.08
CA GLN A 291 14.34 -1.06 9.10
C GLN A 291 12.93 -0.93 9.67
N GLY A 292 11.91 -1.15 8.82
CA GLY A 292 10.50 -0.98 9.20
C GLY A 292 10.10 0.49 9.36
N PHE A 293 8.92 0.70 9.97
CA PHE A 293 8.31 2.02 10.11
C PHE A 293 8.65 2.73 11.43
N TYR A 294 9.58 2.19 12.20
CA TYR A 294 9.98 2.74 13.48
C TYR A 294 11.14 3.72 13.33
N GLU A 295 11.02 4.91 13.93
CA GLU A 295 11.97 6.02 13.76
C GLU A 295 13.39 5.70 14.26
N ASN A 296 13.54 4.79 15.22
CA ASN A 296 14.81 4.52 15.89
C ASN A 296 15.69 3.46 15.17
N ASN A 297 15.18 2.80 14.13
CA ASN A 297 15.89 1.72 13.45
C ASN A 297 16.65 2.21 12.20
N ILE A 298 17.49 3.24 12.37
CA ILE A 298 18.27 3.84 11.29
C ILE A 298 19.37 2.89 10.85
N ILE A 299 19.44 2.62 9.53
CA ILE A 299 20.48 1.82 8.86
C ILE A 299 21.52 2.75 8.21
N TYR A 300 21.06 3.79 7.50
CA TYR A 300 21.93 4.65 6.69
C TYR A 300 21.42 6.11 6.61
#